data_42852bc7bc48346c64e6bf1276a1bc0f
#
_entry.id   42852bc7bc48346c64e6bf1276a1bc0f
#
_cell.length_a   1.000
_cell.length_b   1.000
_cell.length_c   1.000
_cell.angle_alpha   90.00
_cell.angle_beta   90.00
_cell.angle_gamma   90.00
#
_symmetry.space_group_name_H-M   'P 1'
#
loop_
_entity.id
_entity.type
_entity.pdbx_description
1 polymer ?
#
loop_
_entity_poly.entity_id
_entity_poly.type
_entity_poly.pdbx_seq_one_letter_code
_entity_poly.pdbx_strand_id
1 'polypeptide(L)'
;IFAKKVINLKKIPGRDLVRNIKIPKSINKINIVGNISKKSKKYLKNRFFKKINHISIPYAPIEKLAKLNLNIKKNELTFITLPTPKQEQLAYNFSKKNKSYKIICIGGSISMASGEESTVPKTLQNYEFIWRLKTDFFRRSFRLLESLIFYLKGKYINNLFNKTIFKIIEK
;
A
#
# COMPACT_ATOMS: atom_id res chain seq x y z
N ILE A 1 4.15 -26.97 -11.27
CA ILE A 1 2.80 -27.16 -10.65
C ILE A 1 2.95 -26.76 -9.20
N PHE A 2 2.66 -25.49 -8.90
CA PHE A 2 2.60 -25.03 -7.51
C PHE A 2 1.32 -25.56 -6.88
N ALA A 3 1.43 -26.50 -5.95
CA ALA A 3 0.32 -26.94 -5.14
C ALA A 3 -0.28 -25.72 -4.44
N LYS A 4 -1.49 -25.32 -4.81
CA LYS A 4 -2.29 -24.35 -4.10
C LYS A 4 -2.62 -24.94 -2.72
N LYS A 5 -1.74 -24.74 -1.74
CA LYS A 5 -2.12 -24.88 -0.35
C LYS A 5 -3.09 -23.73 -0.09
N VAL A 6 -4.39 -24.02 -0.15
CA VAL A 6 -5.44 -23.04 0.18
C VAL A 6 -5.37 -22.82 1.68
N ILE A 7 -4.48 -21.91 2.09
CA ILE A 7 -4.49 -21.40 3.45
C ILE A 7 -5.69 -20.46 3.49
N ASN A 8 -6.68 -20.81 4.26
CA ASN A 8 -7.90 -20.01 4.45
C ASN A 8 -7.57 -18.78 5.32
N LEU A 9 -6.82 -17.82 4.73
CA LEU A 9 -6.40 -16.60 5.41
C LEU A 9 -7.59 -15.64 5.46
N LYS A 10 -8.01 -15.28 6.68
CA LYS A 10 -9.02 -14.24 6.88
C LYS A 10 -8.47 -12.89 6.36
N LYS A 11 -9.16 -12.34 5.36
CA LYS A 11 -8.83 -11.01 4.84
C LYS A 11 -9.08 -9.95 5.92
N ILE A 12 -8.05 -9.21 6.29
CA ILE A 12 -8.16 -8.05 7.19
C ILE A 12 -8.02 -6.78 6.35
N PRO A 13 -9.10 -6.00 6.14
CA PRO A 13 -9.01 -4.73 5.46
C PRO A 13 -8.06 -3.77 6.19
N GLY A 14 -7.29 -2.98 5.45
CA GLY A 14 -6.31 -2.05 6.06
C GLY A 14 -6.94 -1.05 7.04
N ARG A 15 -8.19 -0.62 6.81
CA ARG A 15 -8.95 0.22 7.74
C ARG A 15 -9.17 -0.46 9.10
N ASP A 16 -9.48 -1.76 9.08
CA ASP A 16 -9.73 -2.54 10.29
C ASP A 16 -8.40 -2.85 11.00
N LEU A 17 -7.32 -3.03 10.24
CA LEU A 17 -5.98 -3.08 10.81
C LEU A 17 -5.67 -1.80 11.59
N VAL A 18 -5.87 -0.62 11.00
CA VAL A 18 -5.60 0.67 11.67
C VAL A 18 -6.48 0.86 12.90
N ARG A 19 -7.74 0.40 12.86
CA ARG A 19 -8.68 0.47 13.99
C ARG A 19 -8.33 -0.46 15.14
N ASN A 20 -7.79 -1.64 14.85
CA ASN A 20 -7.63 -2.70 15.84
C ASN A 20 -6.18 -2.96 16.27
N ILE A 21 -5.20 -2.47 15.50
CA ILE A 21 -3.79 -2.67 15.85
C ILE A 21 -3.47 -2.10 17.24
N LYS A 22 -2.83 -2.93 18.06
CA LYS A 22 -2.30 -2.53 19.38
C LYS A 22 -0.83 -2.19 19.21
N ILE A 23 -0.47 -0.95 19.53
CA ILE A 23 0.92 -0.49 19.45
C ILE A 23 1.62 -0.77 20.78
N PRO A 24 2.72 -1.51 20.80
CA PRO A 24 3.47 -1.81 22.00
C PRO A 24 3.89 -0.55 22.76
N LYS A 25 4.00 -0.66 24.11
CA LYS A 25 4.46 0.45 24.97
C LYS A 25 5.86 0.94 24.61
N SER A 26 6.72 0.04 24.11
CA SER A 26 8.09 0.34 23.64
C SER A 26 8.15 1.31 22.45
N ILE A 27 7.05 1.47 21.72
CA ILE A 27 6.94 2.48 20.66
C ILE A 27 6.50 3.81 21.30
N ASN A 28 7.34 4.81 21.21
CA ASN A 28 7.07 6.12 21.82
C ASN A 28 6.53 7.15 20.81
N LYS A 29 6.79 6.95 19.51
CA LYS A 29 6.40 7.87 18.44
C LYS A 29 5.95 7.13 17.20
N ILE A 30 5.00 7.73 16.49
CA ILE A 30 4.51 7.24 15.21
C ILE A 30 4.86 8.27 14.14
N ASN A 31 5.61 7.83 13.12
CA ASN A 31 5.88 8.61 11.93
C ASN A 31 4.86 8.26 10.85
N ILE A 32 4.36 9.25 10.15
CA ILE A 32 3.47 9.08 9.02
C ILE A 32 4.16 9.70 7.81
N VAL A 33 4.43 8.87 6.83
CA VAL A 33 5.15 9.22 5.61
C VAL A 33 4.17 9.23 4.44
N GLY A 34 3.93 10.41 3.90
CA GLY A 34 2.94 10.67 2.85
C GLY A 34 1.91 11.69 3.26
N ASN A 35 0.89 11.89 2.43
CA ASN A 35 -0.10 12.93 2.67
C ASN A 35 -1.29 12.37 3.45
N ILE A 36 -1.62 13.02 4.55
CA ILE A 36 -2.83 12.77 5.35
C ILE A 36 -3.51 14.10 5.70
N SER A 37 -4.81 14.06 5.86
CA SER A 37 -5.60 15.22 6.28
C SER A 37 -5.42 15.55 7.77
N LYS A 38 -5.85 16.74 8.14
CA LYS A 38 -5.92 17.16 9.55
C LYS A 38 -6.85 16.23 10.37
N LYS A 39 -7.97 15.77 9.77
CA LYS A 39 -8.94 14.85 10.40
C LYS A 39 -8.30 13.49 10.69
N SER A 40 -7.65 12.91 9.70
CA SER A 40 -6.91 11.65 9.83
C SER A 40 -5.79 11.74 10.87
N LYS A 41 -5.05 12.84 10.91
CA LYS A 41 -4.00 13.07 11.92
C LYS A 41 -4.58 13.16 13.34
N LYS A 42 -5.68 13.89 13.52
CA LYS A 42 -6.40 13.99 14.81
C LYS A 42 -6.89 12.61 15.26
N TYR A 43 -7.48 11.83 14.34
CA TYR A 43 -7.92 10.47 14.62
C TYR A 43 -6.79 9.58 15.14
N LEU A 44 -5.62 9.57 14.47
CA LEU A 44 -4.48 8.76 14.91
C LEU A 44 -3.95 9.19 16.27
N LYS A 45 -3.87 10.50 16.53
CA LYS A 45 -3.45 11.04 17.84
C LYS A 45 -4.36 10.53 18.95
N ASN A 46 -5.68 10.62 18.75
CA ASN A 46 -6.68 10.18 19.73
C ASN A 46 -6.70 8.64 19.87
N ARG A 47 -6.46 7.91 18.79
CA ARG A 47 -6.50 6.43 18.77
C ARG A 47 -5.33 5.80 19.49
N PHE A 48 -4.14 6.35 19.30
CA PHE A 48 -2.91 5.71 19.78
C PHE A 48 -2.30 6.37 21.02
N PHE A 49 -2.75 7.57 21.38
CA PHE A 49 -2.19 8.34 22.51
C PHE A 49 -0.67 8.47 22.44
N LYS A 50 -0.12 8.59 21.23
CA LYS A 50 1.31 8.69 20.95
C LYS A 50 1.63 9.99 20.22
N LYS A 51 2.89 10.40 20.29
CA LYS A 51 3.39 11.53 19.49
C LYS A 51 3.33 11.16 18.00
N ILE A 52 2.60 11.96 17.22
CA ILE A 52 2.50 11.78 15.76
C ILE A 52 3.43 12.77 15.09
N ASN A 53 4.35 12.26 14.30
CA ASN A 53 5.20 13.04 13.41
C ASN A 53 4.71 12.81 11.97
N HIS A 54 4.33 13.88 11.29
CA HIS A 54 3.87 13.80 9.90
C HIS A 54 4.94 14.35 8.97
N ILE A 55 5.38 13.52 8.06
CA ILE A 55 6.36 13.82 7.02
C ILE A 55 5.60 13.83 5.71
N SER A 56 5.20 15.04 5.30
CA SER A 56 4.57 15.23 3.98
C SER A 56 5.59 14.96 2.90
N ILE A 57 5.18 14.20 1.90
CA ILE A 57 6.02 13.88 0.75
C ILE A 57 5.37 14.49 -0.49
N PRO A 58 6.12 15.27 -1.28
CA PRO A 58 5.62 15.78 -2.55
C PRO A 58 5.32 14.62 -3.50
N TYR A 59 4.41 14.84 -4.44
CA TYR A 59 4.21 13.87 -5.52
C TYR A 59 5.48 13.82 -6.37
N ALA A 60 6.20 12.70 -6.27
CA ALA A 60 7.47 12.52 -6.94
C ALA A 60 7.64 11.07 -7.43
N PRO A 61 8.50 10.84 -8.44
CA PRO A 61 8.95 9.52 -8.83
C PRO A 61 9.64 8.80 -7.66
N ILE A 62 9.62 7.47 -7.68
CA ILE A 62 10.15 6.65 -6.59
C ILE A 62 11.65 6.85 -6.38
N GLU A 63 12.39 7.15 -7.43
CA GLU A 63 13.84 7.38 -7.40
C GLU A 63 14.18 8.61 -6.54
N LYS A 64 13.34 9.65 -6.60
CA LYS A 64 13.47 10.83 -5.74
C LYS A 64 13.06 10.52 -4.31
N LEU A 65 11.98 9.72 -4.13
CA LEU A 65 11.52 9.32 -2.80
C LEU A 65 12.53 8.40 -2.10
N ALA A 66 13.22 7.55 -2.84
CA ALA A 66 14.25 6.65 -2.30
C ALA A 66 15.45 7.39 -1.69
N LYS A 67 15.72 8.62 -2.15
CA LYS A 67 16.79 9.49 -1.63
C LYS A 67 16.41 10.19 -0.31
N LEU A 68 15.14 10.13 0.09
CA LEU A 68 14.70 10.72 1.35
C LEU A 68 15.45 10.09 2.52
N ASN A 69 16.08 10.94 3.30
CA ASN A 69 16.69 10.50 4.55
C ASN A 69 15.70 10.77 5.68
N LEU A 70 14.99 9.71 6.09
CA LEU A 70 14.10 9.77 7.23
C LEU A 70 14.88 9.36 8.47
N ASN A 71 15.04 10.28 9.41
CA ASN A 71 15.66 9.97 10.69
C ASN A 71 14.67 9.20 11.57
N ILE A 72 14.53 7.89 11.30
CA ILE A 72 13.64 6.97 12.03
C ILE A 72 14.46 6.24 13.07
N LYS A 73 13.97 6.20 14.32
CA LYS A 73 14.61 5.48 15.41
C LYS A 73 14.00 4.10 15.63
N LYS A 74 14.75 3.19 16.27
CA LYS A 74 14.35 1.81 16.55
C LYS A 74 13.03 1.69 17.36
N ASN A 75 12.75 2.66 18.23
CA ASN A 75 11.54 2.72 19.06
C ASN A 75 10.40 3.53 18.44
N GLU A 76 10.45 3.75 17.14
CA GLU A 76 9.40 4.44 16.40
C GLU A 76 8.72 3.47 15.42
N LEU A 77 7.44 3.69 15.16
CA LEU A 77 6.65 2.98 14.15
C LEU A 77 6.38 3.93 12.98
N THR A 78 6.58 3.46 11.77
CA THR A 78 6.35 4.28 10.57
C THR A 78 5.21 3.71 9.75
N PHE A 79 4.19 4.51 9.53
CA PHE A 79 3.13 4.24 8.56
C PHE A 79 3.44 4.93 7.24
N ILE A 80 3.40 4.19 6.14
CA ILE A 80 3.53 4.75 4.79
C ILE A 80 2.16 4.80 4.16
N THR A 81 1.74 6.00 3.71
CA THR A 81 0.40 6.27 3.16
C THR A 81 0.43 6.56 1.66
N LEU A 82 1.51 6.20 0.98
CA LEU A 82 1.62 6.34 -0.46
C LEU A 82 0.77 5.29 -1.20
N PRO A 83 0.39 5.53 -2.46
CA PRO A 83 -0.25 4.49 -3.27
C PRO A 83 0.73 3.36 -3.62
N THR A 84 0.20 2.15 -3.76
CA THR A 84 0.89 0.98 -4.34
C THR A 84 1.29 1.29 -5.80
N PRO A 85 2.50 0.91 -6.28
CA PRO A 85 3.56 0.17 -5.57
C PRO A 85 4.58 1.07 -4.83
N LYS A 86 4.42 2.39 -4.83
CA LYS A 86 5.41 3.34 -4.26
C LYS A 86 5.66 3.11 -2.77
N GLN A 87 4.64 2.76 -1.99
CA GLN A 87 4.78 2.52 -0.56
C GLN A 87 5.65 1.29 -0.27
N GLU A 88 5.47 0.21 -1.01
CA GLU A 88 6.23 -1.03 -0.86
C GLU A 88 7.69 -0.83 -1.23
N GLN A 89 7.94 -0.13 -2.35
CA GLN A 89 9.29 0.19 -2.80
C GLN A 89 10.02 1.08 -1.79
N LEU A 90 9.32 2.09 -1.24
CA LEU A 90 9.89 2.97 -0.22
C LEU A 90 10.19 2.21 1.08
N ALA A 91 9.27 1.35 1.54
CA ALA A 91 9.47 0.50 2.69
C ALA A 91 10.67 -0.43 2.51
N TYR A 92 10.81 -1.03 1.34
CA TYR A 92 11.95 -1.88 0.99
C TYR A 92 13.28 -1.11 1.05
N ASN A 93 13.33 0.09 0.47
CA ASN A 93 14.53 0.91 0.50
C ASN A 93 14.93 1.31 1.94
N PHE A 94 13.96 1.60 2.80
CA PHE A 94 14.23 1.88 4.21
C PHE A 94 14.70 0.64 4.96
N SER A 95 14.10 -0.52 4.72
CA SER A 95 14.51 -1.77 5.35
C SER A 95 15.92 -2.20 4.95
N LYS A 96 16.36 -1.88 3.73
CA LYS A 96 17.76 -2.07 3.31
C LYS A 96 18.74 -1.19 4.09
N LYS A 97 18.36 0.05 4.38
CA LYS A 97 19.21 0.97 5.15
C LYS A 97 19.35 0.53 6.61
N ASN A 98 18.25 0.04 7.21
CA ASN A 98 18.27 -0.45 8.58
C ASN A 98 17.14 -1.45 8.82
N LYS A 99 17.52 -2.71 9.08
CA LYS A 99 16.58 -3.83 9.36
C LYS A 99 15.78 -3.64 10.65
N SER A 100 16.19 -2.74 11.55
CA SER A 100 15.48 -2.48 12.82
C SER A 100 14.26 -1.56 12.67
N TYR A 101 14.04 -0.96 11.52
CA TYR A 101 12.89 -0.08 11.27
C TYR A 101 11.59 -0.87 11.28
N LYS A 102 10.60 -0.35 11.99
CA LYS A 102 9.25 -0.89 12.04
C LYS A 102 8.38 -0.09 11.08
N ILE A 103 8.01 -0.70 9.96
CA ILE A 103 7.29 -0.04 8.87
C ILE A 103 6.04 -0.84 8.53
N ILE A 104 4.94 -0.13 8.33
CA ILE A 104 3.67 -0.70 7.86
C ILE A 104 3.17 0.13 6.68
N CYS A 105 2.96 -0.51 5.55
CA CYS A 105 2.35 0.07 4.36
C CYS A 105 0.83 0.00 4.48
N ILE A 106 0.15 1.13 4.57
CA ILE A 106 -1.30 1.20 4.82
C ILE A 106 -2.06 2.02 3.78
N GLY A 107 -1.37 2.68 2.85
CA GLY A 107 -2.02 3.47 1.80
C GLY A 107 -3.08 4.42 2.35
N GLY A 108 -4.25 4.48 1.70
CA GLY A 108 -5.41 5.29 2.12
C GLY A 108 -6.20 4.74 3.32
N SER A 109 -5.73 3.70 4.00
CA SER A 109 -6.49 3.05 5.08
C SER A 109 -6.76 3.95 6.28
N ILE A 110 -5.92 4.96 6.52
CA ILE A 110 -6.12 5.92 7.60
C ILE A 110 -7.36 6.79 7.31
N SER A 111 -7.51 7.31 6.09
CA SER A 111 -8.66 8.11 5.69
C SER A 111 -9.98 7.34 5.83
N MET A 112 -9.97 6.05 5.48
CA MET A 112 -11.11 5.18 5.71
C MET A 112 -11.36 4.90 7.20
N ALA A 113 -10.31 4.70 8.00
CA ALA A 113 -10.44 4.43 9.42
C ALA A 113 -10.95 5.65 10.21
N SER A 114 -10.56 6.86 9.80
CA SER A 114 -11.00 8.13 10.39
C SER A 114 -12.42 8.55 9.96
N GLY A 115 -13.05 7.82 9.04
CA GLY A 115 -14.36 8.17 8.47
C GLY A 115 -14.32 9.40 7.56
N GLU A 116 -13.16 9.70 6.97
CA GLU A 116 -13.00 10.74 5.97
C GLU A 116 -13.43 10.25 4.59
N GLU A 117 -13.02 9.02 4.24
CA GLU A 117 -13.51 8.33 3.06
C GLU A 117 -14.66 7.39 3.44
N SER A 118 -15.68 7.34 2.58
CA SER A 118 -16.82 6.41 2.77
C SER A 118 -16.35 4.97 2.77
N THR A 119 -16.74 4.22 3.78
CA THR A 119 -16.46 2.79 3.85
C THR A 119 -17.46 2.01 2.97
N VAL A 120 -16.98 0.95 2.36
CA VAL A 120 -17.86 0.02 1.63
C VAL A 120 -18.90 -0.56 2.59
N PRO A 121 -20.21 -0.46 2.30
CA PRO A 121 -21.24 -1.10 3.09
C PRO A 121 -20.96 -2.61 3.27
N LYS A 122 -21.34 -3.17 4.43
CA LYS A 122 -21.10 -4.60 4.72
C LYS A 122 -21.68 -5.52 3.66
N THR A 123 -22.85 -5.19 3.12
CA THR A 123 -23.54 -5.92 2.06
C THR A 123 -22.80 -5.93 0.72
N LEU A 124 -21.95 -4.92 0.46
CA LEU A 124 -21.21 -4.76 -0.77
C LEU A 124 -19.70 -5.11 -0.63
N GLN A 125 -19.29 -5.72 0.48
CA GLN A 125 -17.88 -6.06 0.70
C GLN A 125 -17.31 -7.02 -0.36
N ASN A 126 -18.12 -7.95 -0.86
CA ASN A 126 -17.74 -8.86 -1.94
C ASN A 126 -17.64 -8.13 -3.30
N TYR A 127 -18.32 -7.01 -3.42
CA TYR A 127 -18.36 -6.15 -4.61
C TYR A 127 -17.65 -4.81 -4.36
N GLU A 128 -16.69 -4.77 -3.45
CA GLU A 128 -15.91 -3.58 -3.08
C GLU A 128 -15.35 -2.85 -4.31
N PHE A 129 -14.97 -3.60 -5.34
CA PHE A 129 -14.47 -3.08 -6.59
C PHE A 129 -15.52 -2.20 -7.31
N ILE A 130 -16.76 -2.65 -7.41
CA ILE A 130 -17.85 -1.91 -8.07
C ILE A 130 -18.19 -0.64 -7.29
N TRP A 131 -18.26 -0.75 -5.95
CA TRP A 131 -18.47 0.42 -5.09
C TRP A 131 -17.36 1.47 -5.27
N ARG A 132 -16.13 1.02 -5.30
CA ARG A 132 -14.99 1.90 -5.49
C ARG A 132 -14.91 2.50 -6.89
N LEU A 133 -15.37 1.81 -7.93
CA LEU A 133 -15.55 2.38 -9.26
C LEU A 133 -16.53 3.55 -9.24
N LYS A 134 -17.66 3.42 -8.56
CA LYS A 134 -18.67 4.50 -8.46
C LYS A 134 -18.12 5.76 -7.79
N THR A 135 -17.27 5.62 -6.75
CA THR A 135 -16.76 6.76 -5.98
C THR A 135 -15.60 7.50 -6.66
N ASP A 136 -14.81 6.83 -7.50
CA ASP A 136 -13.60 7.38 -8.12
C ASP A 136 -13.44 6.87 -9.58
N PHE A 137 -14.51 6.98 -10.35
CA PHE A 137 -14.65 6.34 -11.66
C PHE A 137 -13.45 6.61 -12.59
N PHE A 138 -13.13 7.87 -12.87
CA PHE A 138 -12.10 8.23 -13.85
C PHE A 138 -10.71 7.72 -13.46
N ARG A 139 -10.30 7.95 -12.20
CA ARG A 139 -8.97 7.55 -11.73
C ARG A 139 -8.79 6.03 -11.70
N ARG A 140 -9.87 5.29 -11.41
CA ARG A 140 -9.83 3.82 -11.32
C ARG A 140 -9.97 3.17 -12.67
N SER A 141 -10.81 3.70 -13.54
CA SER A 141 -10.93 3.23 -14.93
C SER A 141 -9.61 3.38 -15.67
N PHE A 142 -8.92 4.51 -15.47
CA PHE A 142 -7.59 4.71 -16.06
C PHE A 142 -6.57 3.69 -15.58
N ARG A 143 -6.53 3.40 -14.27
CA ARG A 143 -5.64 2.34 -13.72
C ARG A 143 -5.98 0.95 -14.22
N LEU A 144 -7.26 0.64 -14.40
CA LEU A 144 -7.69 -0.64 -14.97
C LEU A 144 -7.23 -0.75 -16.42
N LEU A 145 -7.38 0.33 -17.20
CA LEU A 145 -6.91 0.38 -18.57
C LEU A 145 -5.39 0.17 -18.66
N GLU A 146 -4.62 0.88 -17.83
CA GLU A 146 -3.17 0.67 -17.73
C GLU A 146 -2.80 -0.76 -17.37
N SER A 147 -3.49 -1.36 -16.40
CA SER A 147 -3.27 -2.75 -15.99
C SER A 147 -3.62 -3.74 -17.10
N LEU A 148 -4.69 -3.48 -17.85
CA LEU A 148 -5.09 -4.30 -18.99
C LEU A 148 -4.06 -4.21 -20.12
N ILE A 149 -3.61 -3.01 -20.45
CA ILE A 149 -2.56 -2.79 -21.46
C ILE A 149 -1.28 -3.52 -21.06
N PHE A 150 -0.89 -3.42 -19.79
CA PHE A 150 0.29 -4.11 -19.27
C PHE A 150 0.15 -5.64 -19.36
N TYR A 151 -1.02 -6.17 -19.01
CA TYR A 151 -1.33 -7.59 -19.12
C TYR A 151 -1.28 -8.09 -20.57
N LEU A 152 -1.89 -7.35 -21.50
CA LEU A 152 -1.87 -7.69 -22.94
C LEU A 152 -0.46 -7.63 -23.52
N LYS A 153 0.34 -6.62 -23.16
CA LYS A 153 1.76 -6.55 -23.55
C LYS A 153 2.55 -7.72 -23.00
N GLY A 154 2.36 -8.08 -21.74
CA GLY A 154 3.03 -9.23 -21.12
C GLY A 154 2.66 -10.54 -21.79
N LYS A 155 1.38 -10.75 -22.13
CA LYS A 155 0.92 -11.94 -22.86
C LYS A 155 1.50 -12.00 -24.27
N TYR A 156 1.58 -10.86 -24.95
CA TYR A 156 2.16 -10.78 -26.28
C TYR A 156 3.66 -11.09 -26.27
N ILE A 157 4.42 -10.54 -25.32
CA ILE A 157 5.84 -10.79 -25.15
C ILE A 157 6.08 -12.29 -24.83
N ASN A 158 5.34 -12.89 -23.91
CA ASN A 158 5.47 -14.31 -23.57
C ASN A 158 5.19 -15.21 -24.78
N ASN A 159 4.20 -14.87 -25.61
CA ASN A 159 3.93 -15.61 -26.83
C ASN A 159 5.05 -15.50 -27.86
N LEU A 160 5.70 -14.34 -27.96
CA LEU A 160 6.88 -14.15 -28.82
C LEU A 160 8.07 -14.97 -28.31
N PHE A 161 8.33 -14.94 -27.01
CA PHE A 161 9.41 -15.73 -26.40
C PHE A 161 9.21 -17.24 -26.62
N ASN A 162 8.00 -17.75 -26.39
CA ASN A 162 7.70 -19.17 -26.63
C ASN A 162 7.88 -19.56 -28.08
N LYS A 163 7.41 -18.74 -29.03
CA LYS A 163 7.64 -19.02 -30.48
C LYS A 163 9.12 -19.00 -30.84
N THR A 164 9.92 -18.16 -30.21
CA THR A 164 11.36 -18.07 -30.48
C THR A 164 12.11 -19.28 -29.93
N ILE A 165 11.76 -19.75 -28.73
CA ILE A 165 12.35 -20.94 -28.11
C ILE A 165 12.04 -22.18 -28.90
N PHE A 166 10.80 -22.39 -29.37
CA PHE A 166 10.44 -23.52 -30.21
C PHE A 166 11.21 -23.54 -31.53
N LYS A 167 11.44 -22.41 -32.19
CA LYS A 167 12.27 -22.33 -33.41
C LYS A 167 13.74 -22.66 -33.18
N ILE A 168 14.27 -22.50 -31.99
CA ILE A 168 15.67 -22.83 -31.66
C ILE A 168 15.81 -24.34 -31.39
N ILE A 169 14.78 -25.01 -30.92
CA ILE A 169 14.79 -26.44 -30.59
C ILE A 169 14.57 -27.31 -31.86
N GLU A 170 13.94 -26.77 -32.91
CA GLU A 170 13.71 -27.47 -34.19
C GLU A 170 14.87 -27.33 -35.19
N LYS A 171 15.98 -26.69 -34.86
CA LYS A 171 17.22 -26.63 -35.61
C LYS A 171 18.30 -27.48 -34.97
#